data_eb88eb0c5408f05fb07b29c53f6b58db
#
_entry.id   eb88eb0c5408f05fb07b29c53f6b58db
#
_cell.length_a   1.000
_cell.length_b   1.000
_cell.length_c   1.000
_cell.angle_alpha   90.00
_cell.angle_beta   90.00
_cell.angle_gamma   90.00
#
_symmetry.space_group_name_H-M   'P 1'
#
loop_
_entity.id
_entity.type
_entity.pdbx_description
1 polymer ?
#
loop_
_entity_poly.entity_id
_entity_poly.type
_entity_poly.pdbx_seq_one_letter_code
_entity_poly.pdbx_strand_id
1 'polypeptide(L)'
;MIYRRDRVVWGAVLFRTTNPEVVEGAIVRRSERLHWSSQTAKEEVLGWMQELPQTNPAGGIEWQSAEDVTIGRFANDPNHVAVIRAMLLPLGKPPRMK
;
A
#
# COMPACT_ATOMS: atom_id res chain seq x y z
N MET A 1 -21.71 -9.08 14.11
CA MET A 1 -20.28 -9.48 14.27
C MET A 1 -19.53 -8.35 14.94
N ILE A 2 -18.69 -8.69 15.89
CA ILE A 2 -17.92 -7.70 16.65
C ILE A 2 -16.50 -7.67 16.13
N TYR A 3 -15.98 -6.46 15.84
CA TYR A 3 -14.60 -6.24 15.48
C TYR A 3 -13.88 -5.49 16.59
N ARG A 4 -12.62 -5.80 16.78
CA ARG A 4 -11.78 -5.12 17.74
C ARG A 4 -10.91 -4.11 17.03
N ARG A 5 -10.78 -2.91 17.61
CA ARG A 5 -9.98 -1.83 17.01
C ARG A 5 -8.49 -2.17 16.94
N ASP A 6 -8.00 -2.95 17.90
CA ASP A 6 -6.61 -3.40 17.92
C ASP A 6 -6.32 -4.47 16.86
N ARG A 7 -7.31 -4.84 16.06
CA ARG A 7 -7.17 -5.81 14.99
C ARG A 7 -7.30 -5.16 13.62
N VAL A 8 -6.93 -3.91 13.51
CA VAL A 8 -6.82 -3.25 12.21
C VAL A 8 -5.54 -3.73 11.54
N VAL A 9 -5.65 -4.11 10.28
CA VAL A 9 -4.52 -4.58 9.47
C VAL A 9 -4.46 -3.76 8.18
N TRP A 10 -3.29 -3.76 7.55
CA TRP A 10 -3.00 -2.91 6.41
C TRP A 10 -2.46 -3.74 5.26
N GLY A 11 -2.98 -3.51 4.06
CA GLY A 11 -2.48 -4.13 2.84
C GLY A 11 -2.06 -3.08 1.83
N ALA A 12 -0.97 -3.34 1.10
CA ALA A 12 -0.44 -2.43 0.11
C ALA A 12 -0.58 -3.01 -1.29
N VAL A 13 -0.84 -2.14 -2.26
CA VAL A 13 -0.87 -2.49 -3.68
C VAL A 13 -0.10 -1.40 -4.44
N LEU A 14 0.74 -1.82 -5.37
CA LEU A 14 1.43 -0.91 -6.28
C LEU A 14 0.78 -1.05 -7.65
N PHE A 15 0.27 0.06 -8.17
CA PHE A 15 -0.33 0.14 -9.50
C PHE A 15 0.58 0.83 -10.48
N ARG A 16 0.54 0.37 -11.72
CA ARG A 16 1.09 1.08 -12.85
C ARG A 16 -0.05 1.81 -13.55
N THR A 17 0.07 3.10 -13.73
CA THR A 17 -0.95 3.93 -14.35
C THR A 17 -0.39 4.74 -15.50
N THR A 18 -1.23 5.04 -16.50
CA THR A 18 -0.89 5.93 -17.59
C THR A 18 -1.29 7.37 -17.31
N ASN A 19 -2.12 7.58 -16.28
CA ASN A 19 -2.57 8.89 -15.86
C ASN A 19 -2.35 9.04 -14.36
N PRO A 20 -1.45 9.92 -13.91
CA PRO A 20 -1.12 10.05 -12.48
C PRO A 20 -2.29 10.56 -11.62
N GLU A 21 -3.34 11.09 -12.22
CA GLU A 21 -4.54 11.49 -11.49
C GLU A 21 -5.44 10.30 -11.15
N VAL A 22 -5.27 9.18 -11.85
CA VAL A 22 -6.03 7.96 -11.62
C VAL A 22 -5.28 7.12 -10.60
N VAL A 23 -5.98 6.66 -9.56
CA VAL A 23 -5.41 5.88 -8.47
C VAL A 23 -5.26 4.40 -8.84
N GLU A 24 -6.07 3.93 -9.78
CA GLU A 24 -6.07 2.54 -10.19
C GLU A 24 -5.46 2.34 -11.57
N GLY A 25 -4.88 1.17 -11.77
CA GLY A 25 -4.30 0.76 -13.04
C GLY A 25 -3.95 -0.72 -12.98
N ALA A 26 -2.97 -1.14 -13.76
CA ALA A 26 -2.51 -2.53 -13.72
C ALA A 26 -1.76 -2.78 -12.41
N ILE A 27 -2.09 -3.88 -11.72
CA ILE A 27 -1.41 -4.25 -10.50
C ILE A 27 -0.01 -4.75 -10.83
N VAL A 28 0.99 -4.09 -10.28
CA VAL A 28 2.39 -4.49 -10.41
C VAL A 28 2.77 -5.44 -9.29
N ARG A 29 2.37 -5.11 -8.07
CA ARG A 29 2.66 -5.92 -6.90
C ARG A 29 1.65 -5.60 -5.79
N ARG A 30 1.41 -6.58 -4.93
CA ARG A 30 0.57 -6.39 -3.75
C ARG A 30 1.13 -7.19 -2.59
N SER A 31 0.76 -6.80 -1.37
CA SER A 31 1.18 -7.50 -0.17
C SER A 31 0.70 -8.95 -0.18
N GLU A 32 1.61 -9.88 0.03
CA GLU A 32 1.25 -11.28 0.23
C GLU A 32 0.74 -11.52 1.64
N ARG A 33 1.23 -10.72 2.58
CA ARG A 33 0.85 -10.76 3.98
C ARG A 33 0.44 -9.37 4.44
N LEU A 34 -0.56 -9.31 5.30
CA LEU A 34 -1.04 -8.05 5.84
C LEU A 34 -0.10 -7.53 6.93
N HIS A 35 -0.15 -6.23 7.15
CA HIS A 35 0.70 -5.56 8.14
C HIS A 35 -0.12 -5.12 9.35
N TRP A 36 0.51 -5.09 10.51
CA TRP A 36 -0.12 -4.58 11.72
C TRP A 36 -0.11 -3.05 11.80
N SER A 37 0.68 -2.39 10.97
CA SER A 37 0.74 -0.92 10.95
C SER A 37 0.84 -0.41 9.51
N SER A 38 0.38 0.83 9.30
CA SER A 38 0.57 1.49 8.00
C SER A 38 2.04 1.76 7.72
N GLN A 39 2.84 1.94 8.75
CA GLN A 39 4.27 2.21 8.59
C GLN A 39 5.00 1.03 7.95
N THR A 40 4.75 -0.20 8.41
CA THR A 40 5.39 -1.37 7.81
C THR A 40 4.89 -1.62 6.38
N ALA A 41 3.63 -1.28 6.09
CA ALA A 41 3.11 -1.34 4.73
C ALA A 41 3.83 -0.34 3.81
N LYS A 42 4.08 0.87 4.29
CA LYS A 42 4.85 1.89 3.55
C LYS A 42 6.27 1.43 3.29
N GLU A 43 6.90 0.79 4.27
CA GLU A 43 8.25 0.24 4.12
C GLU A 43 8.30 -0.86 3.05
N GLU A 44 7.28 -1.69 2.98
CA GLU A 44 7.16 -2.71 1.94
C GLU A 44 7.10 -2.07 0.56
N VAL A 45 6.31 -1.01 0.39
CA VAL A 45 6.22 -0.28 -0.88
C VAL A 45 7.58 0.29 -1.28
N LEU A 46 8.32 0.86 -0.34
CA LEU A 46 9.67 1.37 -0.62
C LEU A 46 10.60 0.25 -1.08
N GLY A 47 10.50 -0.92 -0.45
CA GLY A 47 11.27 -2.09 -0.88
C GLY A 47 10.96 -2.49 -2.31
N TRP A 48 9.68 -2.50 -2.68
CA TRP A 48 9.28 -2.80 -4.06
C TRP A 48 9.87 -1.81 -5.05
N MET A 49 9.82 -0.52 -4.72
CA MET A 49 10.35 0.52 -5.60
C MET A 49 11.85 0.39 -5.82
N GLN A 50 12.57 -0.14 -4.85
CA GLN A 50 14.00 -0.39 -4.98
C GLN A 50 14.31 -1.67 -5.77
N GLU A 51 13.43 -2.67 -5.68
CA GLU A 51 13.63 -3.95 -6.37
C GLU A 51 13.23 -3.91 -7.83
N LEU A 52 12.15 -3.21 -8.16
CA LEU A 52 11.58 -3.23 -9.50
C LEU A 52 12.39 -2.32 -10.43
N PRO A 53 12.87 -2.87 -11.58
CA PRO A 53 13.74 -2.09 -12.47
C PRO A 53 13.03 -0.95 -13.20
N GLN A 54 11.71 -1.00 -13.26
CA GLN A 54 10.90 -0.01 -13.98
C GLN A 54 10.42 1.13 -13.09
N THR A 55 10.78 1.10 -11.80
CA THR A 55 10.35 2.11 -10.85
C THR A 55 11.50 3.03 -10.49
N ASN A 56 11.18 4.26 -10.11
CA ASN A 56 12.16 5.24 -9.70
C ASN A 56 11.85 5.75 -8.29
N PRO A 57 12.55 5.26 -7.26
CA PRO A 57 12.31 5.70 -5.89
C PRO A 57 12.96 7.05 -5.55
N ALA A 58 13.74 7.64 -6.47
CA ALA A 58 14.40 8.91 -6.22
C ALA A 58 13.38 10.03 -5.98
N GLY A 59 13.72 10.96 -5.11
CA GLY A 59 12.85 12.09 -4.78
C GLY A 59 11.79 11.79 -3.72
N GLY A 60 11.69 10.56 -3.29
CA GLY A 60 10.78 10.16 -2.20
C GLY A 60 9.35 9.97 -2.62
N ILE A 61 8.50 9.76 -1.62
CA ILE A 61 7.07 9.50 -1.78
C ILE A 61 6.29 10.52 -0.96
N GLU A 62 5.24 11.05 -1.55
CA GLU A 62 4.26 11.87 -0.84
C GLU A 62 3.06 10.99 -0.51
N TRP A 63 2.76 10.87 0.78
CA TRP A 63 1.64 10.09 1.28
C TRP A 63 0.48 10.99 1.67
N GLN A 64 -0.72 10.64 1.18
CA GLN A 64 -1.95 11.32 1.54
C GLN A 64 -2.93 10.30 2.10
N SER A 65 -3.44 10.55 3.29
CA SER A 65 -4.39 9.67 3.96
C SER A 65 -5.78 10.27 3.97
N ALA A 66 -6.77 9.44 3.66
CA ALA A 66 -8.18 9.79 3.74
C ALA A 66 -8.91 8.57 4.30
N GLU A 67 -9.44 8.71 5.51
CA GLU A 67 -10.12 7.62 6.22
C GLU A 67 -9.22 6.39 6.36
N ASP A 68 -9.59 5.28 5.74
CA ASP A 68 -8.88 4.01 5.82
C ASP A 68 -7.98 3.72 4.61
N VAL A 69 -7.78 4.72 3.77
CA VAL A 69 -6.96 4.60 2.56
C VAL A 69 -5.81 5.61 2.61
N THR A 70 -4.61 5.17 2.29
CA THR A 70 -3.43 6.01 2.16
C THR A 70 -2.88 5.84 0.76
N ILE A 71 -2.68 6.94 0.05
CA ILE A 71 -2.19 6.93 -1.34
C ILE A 71 -0.80 7.52 -1.35
N GLY A 72 0.14 6.79 -1.97
CA GLY A 72 1.51 7.24 -2.15
C GLY A 72 1.80 7.57 -3.60
N ARG A 73 2.29 8.79 -3.83
CA ARG A 73 2.71 9.27 -5.14
C ARG A 73 4.21 9.51 -5.12
N PHE A 74 4.88 9.07 -6.16
CA PHE A 74 6.34 9.12 -6.24
C PHE A 74 6.77 10.37 -7.00
N ALA A 75 7.71 11.10 -6.42
CA ALA A 75 8.12 12.40 -6.96
C ALA A 75 8.67 12.30 -8.39
N ASN A 76 9.42 11.26 -8.69
CA ASN A 76 10.07 11.07 -9.98
C ASN A 76 9.53 9.88 -10.77
N ASP A 77 8.33 9.41 -10.43
CA ASP A 77 7.74 8.25 -11.12
C ASP A 77 6.21 8.41 -11.20
N PRO A 78 5.72 9.20 -12.16
CA PRO A 78 4.28 9.44 -12.29
C PRO A 78 3.51 8.21 -12.80
N ASN A 79 4.20 7.17 -13.23
CA ASN A 79 3.56 5.97 -13.78
C ASN A 79 3.20 4.93 -12.73
N HIS A 80 3.56 5.16 -11.47
CA HIS A 80 3.26 4.25 -10.38
C HIS A 80 2.56 4.98 -9.25
N VAL A 81 1.60 4.29 -8.64
CA VAL A 81 0.86 4.79 -7.47
C VAL A 81 0.73 3.64 -6.48
N ALA A 82 1.00 3.92 -5.21
CA ALA A 82 0.82 2.95 -4.14
C ALA A 82 -0.48 3.25 -3.39
N VAL A 83 -1.22 2.21 -3.05
CA VAL A 83 -2.44 2.32 -2.25
C VAL A 83 -2.33 1.39 -1.06
N ILE A 84 -2.50 1.94 0.13
CA ILE A 84 -2.50 1.18 1.38
C ILE A 84 -3.88 1.30 1.99
N ARG A 85 -4.51 0.15 2.27
CA ARG A 85 -5.84 0.11 2.86
C ARG A 85 -5.81 -0.50 4.24
N ALA A 86 -6.56 0.13 5.15
CA ALA A 86 -6.84 -0.43 6.45
C ALA A 86 -8.06 -1.35 6.37
N MET A 87 -7.98 -2.47 7.05
CA MET A 87 -9.08 -3.43 7.12
C MET A 87 -9.25 -3.91 8.55
N LEU A 88 -10.48 -4.17 8.95
CA LEU A 88 -10.75 -4.78 10.24
C LEU A 88 -10.57 -6.29 10.11
N LEU A 89 -9.76 -6.85 11.01
CA LEU A 89 -9.58 -8.28 11.08
C LEU A 89 -10.77 -8.89 11.81
N PRO A 90 -11.55 -9.78 11.18
CA PRO A 90 -12.69 -10.39 11.86
C PRO A 90 -12.22 -11.31 12.98
N LEU A 91 -13.07 -11.48 13.99
CA LEU A 91 -12.83 -12.45 15.05
C LEU A 91 -12.85 -13.86 14.46
N GLY A 92 -11.92 -14.69 14.86
CA GLY A 92 -11.81 -16.06 14.40
C GLY A 92 -10.47 -16.32 13.76
N LYS A 93 -10.46 -17.01 12.60
CA LYS A 93 -9.23 -17.41 11.93
C LYS A 93 -8.56 -16.20 11.26
N PRO A 94 -7.37 -15.80 11.71
CA PRO A 94 -6.70 -14.63 11.13
C PRO A 94 -6.06 -14.96 9.77
N PRO A 95 -5.90 -13.94 8.90
CA PRO A 95 -5.10 -14.08 7.69
C PRO A 95 -3.62 -14.15 8.02
N ARG A 96 -2.80 -14.40 7.00
CA ARG A 96 -1.35 -14.33 7.16
C ARG A 96 -0.91 -12.89 7.47
N MET A 97 -0.01 -12.76 8.43
CA MET A 97 0.50 -11.48 8.87
C MET A 97 2.02 -11.39 8.71
N LYS A 98 2.47 -10.17 8.51
CA LYS A 98 3.88 -9.82 8.51
C LYS A 98 4.31 -9.24 9.84
#